data_98d94627513c80fc69f269f13bfc593c
#
_entry.id   98d94627513c80fc69f269f13bfc593c
#
_cell.length_a   1.000
_cell.length_b   1.000
_cell.length_c   1.000
_cell.angle_alpha   90.00
_cell.angle_beta   90.00
_cell.angle_gamma   90.00
#
_symmetry.space_group_name_H-M   'P 1'
#
loop_
_entity.id
_entity.type
_entity.pdbx_description
1 polymer ?
#
loop_
_entity_poly.entity_id
_entity_poly.type
_entity_poly.pdbx_seq_one_letter_code
_entity_poly.pdbx_strand_id
1 'polypeptide(L)'
;MEVEKIIKNNILTKIRGYKNQDQKKKILDKDNIVELNDVVELLNTSKFCCYYCKKQTSIFYENVKDETQWTLDRLDNKYGHNKGNVVISCLSCNLKRKTMHFKRFEFTKQLQIIKNEHEQSDIK
;
A
#
# COMPACT_ATOMS: atom_id res chain seq x y z
N MET A 1 7.09 -11.72 -21.38
CA MET A 1 8.28 -12.17 -20.65
C MET A 1 7.91 -12.63 -19.26
N GLU A 2 8.74 -13.50 -18.68
CA GLU A 2 8.43 -14.16 -17.41
C GLU A 2 8.30 -13.20 -16.25
N VAL A 3 9.15 -12.16 -16.18
CA VAL A 3 9.13 -11.18 -15.08
C VAL A 3 7.81 -10.42 -15.07
N GLU A 4 7.36 -9.94 -16.23
CA GLU A 4 6.10 -9.23 -16.35
C GLU A 4 4.92 -10.12 -15.94
N LYS A 5 4.96 -11.39 -16.33
CA LYS A 5 3.93 -12.36 -16.00
C LYS A 5 3.88 -12.62 -14.50
N ILE A 6 5.04 -12.72 -13.84
CA ILE A 6 5.15 -12.92 -12.39
C ILE A 6 4.56 -11.73 -11.67
N ILE A 7 4.91 -10.52 -12.09
CA ILE A 7 4.39 -9.28 -11.48
C ILE A 7 2.87 -9.21 -11.66
N LYS A 8 2.39 -9.47 -12.86
CA LYS A 8 0.95 -9.48 -13.17
C LYS A 8 0.20 -10.46 -12.27
N ASN A 9 0.72 -11.67 -12.12
CA ASN A 9 0.10 -12.71 -11.30
C ASN A 9 0.09 -12.30 -9.82
N ASN A 10 1.16 -11.67 -9.35
CA ASN A 10 1.26 -11.15 -7.98
C ASN A 10 0.16 -10.09 -7.73
N ILE A 11 -0.01 -9.16 -8.66
CA ILE A 11 -1.02 -8.11 -8.55
C ILE A 11 -2.42 -8.72 -8.55
N LEU A 12 -2.70 -9.63 -9.47
CA LEU A 12 -4.02 -10.29 -9.57
C LEU A 12 -4.36 -11.08 -8.31
N THR A 13 -3.38 -11.76 -7.73
CA THR A 13 -3.55 -12.50 -6.47
C THR A 13 -3.92 -11.55 -5.33
N LYS A 14 -3.24 -10.42 -5.22
CA LYS A 14 -3.55 -9.42 -4.20
C LYS A 14 -4.95 -8.81 -4.40
N ILE A 15 -5.31 -8.48 -5.64
CA ILE A 15 -6.64 -7.93 -5.95
C ILE A 15 -7.73 -8.92 -5.52
N ARG A 16 -7.54 -10.21 -5.82
CA ARG A 16 -8.48 -11.25 -5.43
C ARG A 16 -8.63 -11.31 -3.90
N GLY A 17 -7.52 -11.21 -3.19
CA GLY A 17 -7.52 -11.17 -1.72
C GLY A 17 -8.28 -9.96 -1.19
N TYR A 18 -8.07 -8.78 -1.75
CA TYR A 18 -8.77 -7.57 -1.34
C TYR A 18 -10.27 -7.65 -1.64
N LYS A 19 -10.64 -8.21 -2.78
CA LYS A 19 -12.03 -8.44 -3.13
C LYS A 19 -12.72 -9.34 -2.09
N ASN A 20 -12.04 -10.40 -1.67
CA ASN A 20 -12.55 -11.30 -0.63
C ASN A 20 -12.69 -10.59 0.71
N GLN A 21 -11.72 -9.76 1.09
CA GLN A 21 -11.78 -8.95 2.30
C GLN A 21 -12.98 -8.01 2.29
N ASP A 22 -13.15 -7.30 1.19
CA ASP A 22 -14.25 -6.33 1.05
C ASP A 22 -15.60 -7.04 1.10
N GLN A 23 -15.72 -8.20 0.50
CA GLN A 23 -16.94 -9.01 0.54
C GLN A 23 -17.27 -9.45 1.97
N LYS A 24 -16.29 -9.92 2.73
CA LYS A 24 -16.48 -10.32 4.12
C LYS A 24 -16.92 -9.16 5.00
N LYS A 25 -16.41 -7.94 4.72
CA LYS A 25 -16.77 -6.74 5.46
C LYS A 25 -18.06 -6.09 4.95
N LYS A 26 -18.67 -6.65 3.91
CA LYS A 26 -19.90 -6.14 3.29
C LYS A 26 -19.74 -4.75 2.71
N ILE A 27 -18.55 -4.43 2.20
CA ILE A 27 -18.23 -3.15 1.57
C ILE A 27 -17.76 -3.31 0.13
N LEU A 28 -17.89 -4.50 -0.44
CA LEU A 28 -17.50 -4.76 -1.82
C LEU A 28 -18.38 -3.97 -2.78
N ASP A 29 -17.74 -3.16 -3.64
CA ASP A 29 -18.37 -2.45 -4.74
C ASP A 29 -17.79 -3.01 -6.04
N LYS A 30 -18.55 -3.86 -6.71
CA LYS A 30 -18.10 -4.57 -7.92
C LYS A 30 -17.81 -3.63 -9.07
N ASP A 31 -18.45 -2.46 -9.10
CA ASP A 31 -18.28 -1.49 -10.19
C ASP A 31 -17.06 -0.61 -10.00
N ASN A 32 -16.61 -0.40 -8.77
CA ASN A 32 -15.54 0.54 -8.45
C ASN A 32 -14.27 -0.09 -7.89
N ILE A 33 -14.28 -1.39 -7.56
CA ILE A 33 -13.09 -2.06 -7.05
C ILE A 33 -11.95 -1.97 -8.08
N VAL A 34 -10.71 -1.80 -7.57
CA VAL A 34 -9.54 -1.67 -8.45
C VAL A 34 -9.37 -2.88 -9.35
N GLU A 35 -8.92 -2.61 -10.57
CA GLU A 35 -8.55 -3.61 -11.55
C GLU A 35 -7.04 -3.59 -11.77
N LEU A 36 -6.53 -4.54 -12.55
CA LEU A 36 -5.10 -4.67 -12.82
C LEU A 36 -4.48 -3.34 -13.29
N ASN A 37 -5.10 -2.68 -14.26
CA ASN A 37 -4.56 -1.44 -14.83
C ASN A 37 -4.50 -0.32 -13.79
N ASP A 38 -5.47 -0.25 -12.90
CA ASP A 38 -5.49 0.75 -11.83
C ASP A 38 -4.30 0.57 -10.89
N VAL A 39 -3.99 -0.66 -10.51
CA VAL A 39 -2.89 -0.98 -9.62
C VAL A 39 -1.55 -0.74 -10.30
N VAL A 40 -1.41 -1.13 -11.57
CA VAL A 40 -0.20 -0.87 -12.36
C VAL A 40 0.07 0.63 -12.42
N GLU A 41 -0.95 1.42 -12.67
CA GLU A 41 -0.83 2.88 -12.71
C GLU A 41 -0.39 3.45 -11.35
N LEU A 42 -0.99 2.96 -10.26
CA LEU A 42 -0.61 3.39 -8.91
C LEU A 42 0.85 3.05 -8.60
N LEU A 43 1.29 1.85 -8.93
CA LEU A 43 2.68 1.43 -8.73
C LEU A 43 3.64 2.32 -9.50
N ASN A 44 3.32 2.62 -10.76
CA ASN A 44 4.16 3.48 -11.59
C ASN A 44 4.18 4.93 -11.07
N THR A 45 3.03 5.48 -10.74
CA THR A 45 2.90 6.86 -10.26
C THR A 45 3.62 7.07 -8.94
N SER A 46 3.53 6.09 -8.03
CA SER A 46 4.21 6.15 -6.73
C SER A 46 5.69 5.79 -6.82
N LYS A 47 6.17 5.36 -7.99
CA LYS A 47 7.52 4.84 -8.20
C LYS A 47 7.82 3.66 -7.26
N PHE A 48 6.81 2.85 -6.99
CA PHE A 48 6.88 1.69 -6.08
C PHE A 48 7.18 2.05 -4.63
N CYS A 49 7.01 3.33 -4.25
CA CYS A 49 7.31 3.80 -2.90
C CYS A 49 6.05 3.82 -2.04
N CYS A 50 6.24 3.56 -0.74
CA CYS A 50 5.17 3.65 0.24
C CYS A 50 4.67 5.08 0.37
N TYR A 51 3.35 5.26 0.35
CA TYR A 51 2.71 6.56 0.52
C TYR A 51 3.07 7.22 1.85
N TYR A 52 3.25 6.43 2.91
CA TYR A 52 3.49 6.95 4.25
C TYR A 52 4.97 7.14 4.60
N CYS A 53 5.78 6.08 4.51
CA CYS A 53 7.19 6.15 4.91
C CYS A 53 8.12 6.55 3.77
N LYS A 54 7.63 6.61 2.54
CA LYS A 54 8.36 7.00 1.33
C LYS A 54 9.46 6.02 0.91
N LYS A 55 9.65 4.94 1.64
CA LYS A 55 10.63 3.90 1.27
C LYS A 55 10.11 3.06 0.12
N GLN A 56 11.03 2.53 -0.68
CA GLN A 56 10.67 1.65 -1.78
C GLN A 56 10.08 0.35 -1.25
N THR A 57 8.97 -0.08 -1.84
CA THR A 57 8.33 -1.36 -1.50
C THR A 57 8.94 -2.49 -2.32
N SER A 58 8.78 -3.72 -1.84
CA SER A 58 9.22 -4.93 -2.54
C SER A 58 8.06 -5.52 -3.34
N ILE A 59 8.28 -5.71 -4.64
CA ILE A 59 7.34 -6.42 -5.52
C ILE A 59 7.57 -7.93 -5.41
N PHE A 60 8.85 -8.32 -5.38
CA PHE A 60 9.24 -9.72 -5.22
C PHE A 60 9.51 -10.00 -3.75
N TYR A 61 8.77 -10.91 -3.15
CA TYR A 61 8.96 -11.34 -1.77
C TYR A 61 8.59 -12.81 -1.68
N GLU A 62 9.35 -13.55 -0.88
CA GLU A 62 9.12 -14.98 -0.65
C GLU A 62 8.22 -15.24 0.54
N ASN A 63 8.34 -14.39 1.57
CA ASN A 63 7.59 -14.54 2.81
C ASN A 63 6.37 -13.62 2.80
N VAL A 64 5.18 -14.18 3.01
CA VAL A 64 3.93 -13.42 3.05
C VAL A 64 3.87 -12.38 4.16
N LYS A 65 4.77 -12.50 5.15
CA LYS A 65 4.88 -11.53 6.25
C LYS A 65 5.98 -10.49 6.04
N ASP A 66 6.62 -10.46 4.87
CA ASP A 66 7.65 -9.48 4.54
C ASP A 66 7.08 -8.07 4.68
N GLU A 67 7.59 -7.31 5.64
CA GLU A 67 7.10 -5.98 5.97
C GLU A 67 7.36 -4.94 4.89
N THR A 68 8.30 -5.21 3.98
CA THR A 68 8.63 -4.29 2.87
C THR A 68 7.76 -4.52 1.65
N GLN A 69 6.96 -5.60 1.62
CA GLN A 69 6.12 -5.89 0.46
C GLN A 69 5.12 -4.77 0.21
N TRP A 70 4.81 -4.57 -1.07
CA TRP A 70 3.79 -3.60 -1.44
C TRP A 70 2.40 -4.11 -1.03
N THR A 71 1.54 -3.19 -0.66
CA THR A 71 0.14 -3.47 -0.37
C THR A 71 -0.72 -2.32 -0.88
N LEU A 72 -2.02 -2.53 -0.97
CA LEU A 72 -2.99 -1.45 -1.16
C LEU A 72 -3.59 -1.12 0.20
N ASP A 73 -3.51 0.14 0.59
CA ASP A 73 -4.10 0.64 1.82
C ASP A 73 -5.27 1.54 1.48
N ARG A 74 -6.39 1.35 2.15
CA ARG A 74 -7.60 2.16 1.94
C ARG A 74 -7.45 3.50 2.64
N LEU A 75 -7.74 4.58 1.93
CA LEU A 75 -7.73 5.92 2.52
C LEU A 75 -8.89 6.06 3.51
N ASP A 76 -10.09 5.67 3.09
CA ASP A 76 -11.28 5.65 3.93
C ASP A 76 -11.68 4.20 4.19
N ASN A 77 -11.63 3.79 5.46
CA ASN A 77 -11.92 2.42 5.86
C ASN A 77 -13.40 2.04 5.74
N LYS A 78 -14.29 3.02 5.51
CA LYS A 78 -15.71 2.77 5.30
C LYS A 78 -16.00 2.15 3.94
N TYR A 79 -15.11 2.35 2.99
CA TYR A 79 -15.26 1.85 1.63
C TYR A 79 -14.20 0.78 1.36
N GLY A 80 -14.41 0.01 0.29
CA GLY A 80 -13.51 -1.05 -0.10
C GLY A 80 -12.28 -0.55 -0.85
N HIS A 81 -11.55 -1.49 -1.42
CA HIS A 81 -10.35 -1.21 -2.22
C HIS A 81 -10.76 -0.69 -3.60
N ASN A 82 -11.39 0.48 -3.63
CA ASN A 82 -11.97 1.08 -4.82
C ASN A 82 -11.00 2.05 -5.48
N LYS A 83 -11.22 2.30 -6.77
CA LYS A 83 -10.50 3.33 -7.52
C LYS A 83 -10.61 4.65 -6.76
N GLY A 84 -9.49 5.31 -6.54
CA GLY A 84 -9.44 6.58 -5.80
C GLY A 84 -9.42 6.45 -4.28
N ASN A 85 -9.62 5.25 -3.74
CA ASN A 85 -9.64 5.02 -2.29
C ASN A 85 -8.46 4.20 -1.79
N VAL A 86 -7.45 3.99 -2.62
CA VAL A 86 -6.28 3.19 -2.26
C VAL A 86 -4.98 3.89 -2.61
N VAL A 87 -3.96 3.61 -1.82
CA VAL A 87 -2.59 4.05 -2.08
C VAL A 87 -1.65 2.86 -1.92
N ILE A 88 -0.47 2.96 -2.52
CA ILE A 88 0.58 1.96 -2.33
C ILE A 88 1.22 2.19 -0.96
N SER A 89 1.29 1.15 -0.17
CA SER A 89 1.87 1.19 1.18
C SER A 89 2.69 -0.07 1.40
N CYS A 90 3.78 0.03 2.18
CA CYS A 90 4.46 -1.18 2.62
C CYS A 90 3.60 -1.88 3.68
N LEU A 91 3.79 -3.19 3.84
CA LEU A 91 3.01 -3.96 4.81
C LEU A 91 3.19 -3.40 6.23
N SER A 92 4.40 -3.00 6.59
CA SER A 92 4.69 -2.42 7.91
C SER A 92 3.80 -1.21 8.21
N CYS A 93 3.73 -0.24 7.29
CA CYS A 93 2.89 0.95 7.49
C CYS A 93 1.41 0.61 7.50
N ASN A 94 0.98 -0.31 6.62
CA ASN A 94 -0.41 -0.75 6.56
C ASN A 94 -0.85 -1.34 7.90
N LEU A 95 -0.03 -2.22 8.48
CA LEU A 95 -0.32 -2.84 9.78
C LEU A 95 -0.30 -1.83 10.93
N LYS A 96 0.64 -0.90 10.91
CA LYS A 96 0.75 0.13 11.97
C LYS A 96 -0.39 1.13 11.94
N ARG A 97 -0.86 1.47 10.75
CA ARG A 97 -1.98 2.42 10.62
C ARG A 97 -3.27 1.85 11.19
N LYS A 98 -3.57 0.58 10.93
CA LYS A 98 -4.83 -0.06 11.34
C LYS A 98 -6.04 0.78 10.92
N THR A 99 -6.81 1.29 11.87
CA THR A 99 -8.00 2.11 11.63
C THR A 99 -7.77 3.61 11.76
N MET A 100 -6.52 4.03 12.02
CA MET A 100 -6.20 5.45 12.13
C MET A 100 -6.49 6.17 10.80
N HIS A 101 -7.04 7.38 10.87
CA HIS A 101 -7.29 8.18 9.69
C HIS A 101 -5.97 8.40 8.91
N PHE A 102 -6.02 8.26 7.59
CA PHE A 102 -4.80 8.28 6.78
C PHE A 102 -4.00 9.59 6.90
N LYS A 103 -4.67 10.75 6.99
CA LYS A 103 -3.98 12.04 7.14
C LYS A 103 -3.24 12.14 8.47
N ARG A 104 -3.83 11.62 9.53
CA ARG A 104 -3.20 11.59 10.85
C ARG A 104 -1.97 10.71 10.85
N PHE A 105 -2.07 9.52 10.25
CA PHE A 105 -0.94 8.61 10.14
C PHE A 105 0.17 9.18 9.27
N GLU A 106 -0.19 9.77 8.14
CA GLU A 106 0.75 10.45 7.23
C GLU A 106 1.53 11.53 7.98
N PHE A 107 0.84 12.38 8.73
CA PHE A 107 1.47 13.44 9.52
C PHE A 107 2.47 12.88 10.53
N THR A 108 2.07 11.84 11.26
CA THR A 108 2.94 11.17 12.23
C THR A 108 4.20 10.63 11.57
N LYS A 109 4.07 10.01 10.40
CA LYS A 109 5.22 9.47 9.67
C LYS A 109 6.15 10.55 9.15
N GLN A 110 5.60 11.66 8.67
CA GLN A 110 6.43 12.79 8.23
C GLN A 110 7.24 13.37 9.40
N LEU A 111 6.65 13.49 10.56
CA LEU A 111 7.37 13.93 11.77
C LEU A 111 8.52 13.00 12.12
N GLN A 112 8.33 11.69 12.01
CA GLN A 112 9.39 10.71 12.26
C GLN A 112 10.52 10.83 11.26
N ILE A 113 10.21 11.03 9.97
CA ILE A 113 11.22 11.22 8.92
C ILE A 113 12.04 12.46 9.20
N ILE A 114 11.40 13.59 9.51
CA ILE A 114 12.09 14.85 9.83
C ILE A 114 12.98 14.70 11.05
N LYS A 115 12.48 14.04 12.10
CA LYS A 115 13.25 13.78 13.32
C LYS A 115 14.51 12.95 13.03
N ASN A 116 14.38 11.90 12.24
CA ASN A 116 15.51 11.04 11.89
C ASN A 116 16.57 11.80 11.08
N GLU A 117 16.15 12.63 10.14
CA GLU A 117 17.06 13.47 9.36
C GLU A 117 17.81 14.46 10.26
N HIS A 118 17.10 15.08 11.21
CA HIS A 118 17.69 16.01 12.15
C HIS A 118 18.71 15.33 13.05
N GLU A 119 18.40 14.14 13.56
CA GLU A 119 19.32 13.35 14.39
C GLU A 119 20.58 12.97 13.61
N GLN A 120 20.46 12.60 12.33
CA GLN A 120 21.61 12.32 11.48
C GLN A 120 22.50 13.53 11.29
N SER A 121 21.91 14.73 11.21
CA SER A 121 22.66 15.97 11.09
C SER A 121 23.47 16.30 12.35
N ASP A 122 22.93 15.93 13.52
CA ASP A 122 23.58 16.21 14.81
C ASP A 122 24.73 15.27 15.14
N ILE A 123 24.87 14.16 14.41
CA ILE A 123 25.92 13.17 14.64
C ILE A 123 27.29 13.59 14.04
N LYS A 124 27.33 14.65 13.31
CA LYS A 124 28.58 15.12 12.71
C LYS A 124 29.54 15.69 13.78
#